data_c5f888d2ee983d511ada41a2ab2fef48
#
_entry.id   c5f888d2ee983d511ada41a2ab2fef48
#
_cell.length_a   1.000
_cell.length_b   1.000
_cell.length_c   1.000
_cell.angle_alpha   90.00
_cell.angle_beta   90.00
_cell.angle_gamma   90.00
#
_symmetry.space_group_name_H-M   'P 1'
#
loop_
_entity.id
_entity.type
_entity.pdbx_description
1 polymer ?
#
loop_
_entity_poly.entity_id
_entity_poly.type
_entity_poly.pdbx_seq_one_letter_code
_entity_poly.pdbx_strand_id
1 'polypeptide(L)'
;MYTNKMEVLNAEEYGRAMWQAYVNEGQDPNTNALGYKYSWGYDANGYPQLNNISMSKYLDSANTVPAADTDWFDETTRTGIIQQYNVSVSNGSEKGSSFFSLGYYKNIGIIKDSDFERFSARMNSDYNLIGKFLTIGEHFTLNRTSEVQAPGGFLQSVLQFKPSLRVYDNT
;
A
#
# COMPACT_ATOMS: atom_id res chain seq x y z
N MET A 1 -8.20 11.06 0.62
CA MET A 1 -9.06 10.01 0.07
C MET A 1 -8.46 9.58 -1.26
N TYR A 2 -8.04 8.33 -1.41
CA TYR A 2 -7.54 7.82 -2.69
C TYR A 2 -8.75 7.67 -3.60
N THR A 3 -8.88 8.54 -4.59
CA THR A 3 -10.07 8.61 -5.45
C THR A 3 -9.99 7.70 -6.67
N ASN A 4 -8.79 7.16 -6.98
CA ASN A 4 -8.59 6.25 -8.11
C ASN A 4 -7.86 4.99 -7.60
N LYS A 5 -8.62 3.97 -7.25
CA LYS A 5 -8.08 2.63 -7.04
C LYS A 5 -7.59 2.09 -8.38
N MET A 6 -6.40 1.47 -8.39
CA MET A 6 -5.95 0.73 -9.56
C MET A 6 -6.84 -0.50 -9.71
N GLU A 7 -7.50 -0.64 -10.87
CA GLU A 7 -8.26 -1.84 -11.20
C GLU A 7 -7.27 -2.95 -11.55
N VAL A 8 -7.42 -4.09 -10.89
CA VAL A 8 -6.68 -5.32 -11.16
C VAL A 8 -7.63 -6.36 -11.73
N LEU A 9 -7.10 -7.29 -12.51
CA LEU A 9 -7.90 -8.38 -13.06
C LEU A 9 -8.40 -9.29 -11.94
N ASN A 10 -9.69 -9.61 -11.94
CA ASN A 10 -10.24 -10.68 -11.11
C ASN A 10 -9.83 -12.06 -11.65
N ALA A 11 -10.17 -13.14 -10.95
CA ALA A 11 -9.76 -14.49 -11.33
C ALA A 11 -10.28 -14.89 -12.72
N GLU A 12 -11.51 -14.52 -13.09
CA GLU A 12 -12.06 -14.83 -14.41
C GLU A 12 -11.37 -14.03 -15.51
N GLU A 13 -11.19 -12.73 -15.34
CA GLU A 13 -10.50 -11.84 -16.29
C GLU A 13 -9.06 -12.26 -16.49
N TYR A 14 -8.36 -12.63 -15.40
CA TYR A 14 -7.01 -13.20 -15.48
C TYR A 14 -7.00 -14.49 -16.28
N GLY A 15 -7.95 -15.40 -16.04
CA GLY A 15 -8.08 -16.63 -16.80
C GLY A 15 -8.32 -16.38 -18.29
N ARG A 16 -9.15 -15.39 -18.66
CA ARG A 16 -9.37 -14.98 -20.05
C ARG A 16 -8.10 -14.43 -20.70
N ALA A 17 -7.36 -13.60 -19.98
CA ALA A 17 -6.07 -13.08 -20.46
C ALA A 17 -5.05 -14.19 -20.69
N MET A 18 -4.98 -15.17 -19.78
CA MET A 18 -4.12 -16.35 -19.92
C MET A 18 -4.52 -17.20 -21.12
N TRP A 19 -5.82 -17.46 -21.33
CA TRP A 19 -6.31 -18.16 -22.52
C TRP A 19 -5.81 -17.48 -23.80
N GLN A 20 -5.99 -16.16 -23.89
CA GLN A 20 -5.58 -15.40 -25.07
C GLN A 20 -4.06 -15.48 -25.31
N ALA A 21 -3.27 -15.43 -24.23
CA ALA A 21 -1.81 -15.54 -24.32
C ALA A 21 -1.38 -16.90 -24.89
N TYR A 22 -1.91 -18.02 -24.36
CA TYR A 22 -1.61 -19.37 -24.86
C TYR A 22 -2.02 -19.55 -26.31
N VAL A 23 -3.20 -19.09 -26.68
CA VAL A 23 -3.70 -19.18 -28.07
C VAL A 23 -2.83 -18.39 -29.01
N ASN A 24 -2.40 -17.18 -28.63
CA ASN A 24 -1.50 -16.36 -29.45
C ASN A 24 -0.13 -17.00 -29.63
N GLU A 25 0.33 -17.80 -28.67
CA GLU A 25 1.56 -18.60 -28.76
C GLU A 25 1.38 -19.94 -29.50
N GLY A 26 0.16 -20.26 -29.97
CA GLY A 26 -0.17 -21.52 -30.60
C GLY A 26 -0.16 -22.73 -29.66
N GLN A 27 -0.33 -22.49 -28.32
CA GLN A 27 -0.36 -23.54 -27.31
C GLN A 27 -1.81 -23.85 -26.92
N ASP A 28 -2.05 -25.10 -26.47
CA ASP A 28 -3.35 -25.45 -25.88
C ASP A 28 -3.46 -24.88 -24.46
N PRO A 29 -4.42 -23.95 -24.20
CA PRO A 29 -4.62 -23.33 -22.91
C PRO A 29 -4.87 -24.32 -21.76
N ASN A 30 -5.38 -25.52 -22.06
CA ASN A 30 -5.65 -26.53 -21.03
C ASN A 30 -4.41 -27.30 -20.56
N THR A 31 -3.27 -27.20 -21.25
CA THR A 31 -2.04 -27.92 -20.90
C THR A 31 -1.44 -27.44 -19.58
N ASN A 32 -1.51 -26.12 -19.31
CA ASN A 32 -0.96 -25.48 -18.10
C ASN A 32 -1.99 -24.55 -17.43
N ALA A 33 -3.21 -25.02 -17.27
CA ALA A 33 -4.36 -24.18 -16.95
C ALA A 33 -4.40 -23.66 -15.52
N LEU A 34 -3.48 -24.06 -14.62
CA LEU A 34 -3.38 -23.55 -13.23
C LEU A 34 -4.74 -23.51 -12.51
N GLY A 35 -5.55 -24.55 -12.65
CA GLY A 35 -6.88 -24.64 -12.09
C GLY A 35 -8.00 -24.13 -12.99
N TYR A 36 -7.70 -23.45 -14.09
CA TYR A 36 -8.70 -23.07 -15.10
C TYR A 36 -9.03 -24.25 -16.03
N LYS A 37 -10.26 -24.24 -16.54
CA LYS A 37 -10.74 -25.14 -17.59
C LYS A 37 -11.35 -24.29 -18.68
N TYR A 38 -10.82 -24.42 -19.90
CA TYR A 38 -11.24 -23.66 -21.06
C TYR A 38 -12.04 -24.55 -22.01
N SER A 39 -13.27 -24.15 -22.31
CA SER A 39 -14.01 -24.65 -23.46
C SER A 39 -13.82 -23.64 -24.58
N TRP A 40 -13.12 -24.03 -25.64
CA TRP A 40 -12.78 -23.14 -26.73
C TRP A 40 -12.76 -23.89 -28.06
N GLY A 41 -12.75 -23.16 -29.16
CA GLY A 41 -12.71 -23.70 -30.50
C GLY A 41 -12.39 -22.63 -31.51
N TYR A 42 -12.76 -22.87 -32.77
CA TYR A 42 -12.58 -21.88 -33.82
C TYR A 42 -13.95 -21.45 -34.36
N ASP A 43 -14.06 -20.17 -34.69
CA ASP A 43 -15.22 -19.63 -35.37
C ASP A 43 -15.29 -20.05 -36.86
N ALA A 44 -16.33 -19.65 -37.56
CA ALA A 44 -16.54 -19.96 -38.98
C ALA A 44 -15.41 -19.40 -39.90
N ASN A 45 -14.64 -18.43 -39.46
CA ASN A 45 -13.53 -17.80 -40.16
C ASN A 45 -12.16 -18.40 -39.74
N GLY A 46 -12.14 -19.37 -38.84
CA GLY A 46 -10.94 -20.01 -38.36
C GLY A 46 -10.21 -19.24 -37.23
N TYR A 47 -10.86 -18.25 -36.60
CA TYR A 47 -10.30 -17.54 -35.45
C TYR A 47 -10.62 -18.27 -34.15
N PRO A 48 -9.65 -18.33 -33.20
CA PRO A 48 -9.88 -18.92 -31.90
C PRO A 48 -10.98 -18.19 -31.12
N GLN A 49 -11.90 -18.94 -30.53
CA GLN A 49 -13.02 -18.43 -29.77
C GLN A 49 -13.12 -19.13 -28.41
N LEU A 50 -13.16 -18.38 -27.33
CA LEU A 50 -13.42 -18.86 -25.99
C LEU A 50 -14.94 -18.97 -25.79
N ASN A 51 -15.45 -20.20 -25.62
CA ASN A 51 -16.87 -20.45 -25.38
C ASN A 51 -17.23 -20.36 -23.88
N ASN A 52 -16.37 -20.92 -23.03
CA ASN A 52 -16.58 -20.89 -21.57
C ASN A 52 -15.24 -21.00 -20.84
N ILE A 53 -15.21 -20.41 -19.65
CA ILE A 53 -14.13 -20.55 -18.68
C ILE A 53 -14.72 -20.94 -17.33
N SER A 54 -14.09 -21.87 -16.65
CA SER A 54 -14.41 -22.21 -15.27
C SER A 54 -13.13 -22.43 -14.49
N MET A 55 -13.16 -22.20 -13.19
CA MET A 55 -12.04 -22.46 -12.30
C MET A 55 -12.38 -23.67 -11.43
N SER A 56 -11.43 -24.57 -11.28
CA SER A 56 -11.56 -25.73 -10.39
C SER A 56 -11.64 -25.25 -8.94
N LYS A 57 -12.33 -26.02 -8.09
CA LYS A 57 -12.39 -25.73 -6.65
C LYS A 57 -11.01 -25.73 -5.99
N TYR A 58 -10.07 -26.48 -6.54
CA TYR A 58 -8.69 -26.55 -6.10
C TYR A 58 -7.74 -26.31 -7.27
N LEU A 59 -6.60 -25.66 -7.02
CA LEU A 59 -5.59 -25.35 -8.01
C LEU A 59 -4.63 -26.52 -8.26
N ASP A 60 -4.58 -27.47 -7.33
CA ASP A 60 -3.71 -28.64 -7.36
C ASP A 60 -4.50 -29.94 -7.42
N SER A 61 -3.87 -31.00 -7.91
CA SER A 61 -4.46 -32.35 -8.01
C SER A 61 -4.64 -33.04 -6.64
N ALA A 62 -3.90 -32.60 -5.62
CA ALA A 62 -4.00 -33.14 -4.25
C ALA A 62 -5.18 -32.53 -3.46
N ASN A 63 -5.87 -31.54 -4.02
CA ASN A 63 -6.96 -30.79 -3.39
C ASN A 63 -6.54 -30.10 -2.07
N THR A 64 -5.31 -29.63 -2.02
CA THR A 64 -4.76 -28.94 -0.85
C THR A 64 -4.80 -27.42 -0.99
N VAL A 65 -4.81 -26.88 -2.21
CA VAL A 65 -4.81 -25.46 -2.50
C VAL A 65 -6.15 -25.02 -3.08
N PRO A 66 -7.12 -24.58 -2.25
CA PRO A 66 -8.39 -24.08 -2.75
C PRO A 66 -8.19 -22.83 -3.62
N ALA A 67 -8.94 -22.76 -4.72
CA ALA A 67 -8.98 -21.58 -5.57
C ALA A 67 -9.67 -20.40 -4.88
N ALA A 68 -9.29 -19.19 -5.24
CA ALA A 68 -9.83 -17.94 -4.72
C ALA A 68 -10.06 -16.92 -5.84
N ASP A 69 -10.64 -15.80 -5.49
CA ASP A 69 -10.70 -14.60 -6.31
C ASP A 69 -10.26 -13.43 -5.43
N THR A 70 -8.94 -13.25 -5.32
CA THR A 70 -8.31 -12.32 -4.38
C THR A 70 -7.94 -11.03 -5.09
N ASP A 71 -8.51 -9.92 -4.63
CA ASP A 71 -7.99 -8.60 -4.96
C ASP A 71 -6.78 -8.28 -4.07
N TRP A 72 -5.59 -8.60 -4.58
CA TRP A 72 -4.35 -8.39 -3.85
C TRP A 72 -4.07 -6.92 -3.53
N PHE A 73 -4.62 -6.00 -4.31
CA PHE A 73 -4.47 -4.58 -4.02
C PHE A 73 -5.28 -4.18 -2.78
N ASP A 74 -6.52 -4.65 -2.64
CA ASP A 74 -7.34 -4.42 -1.45
C ASP A 74 -6.78 -5.13 -0.22
N GLU A 75 -6.29 -6.37 -0.40
CA GLU A 75 -5.72 -7.13 0.71
C GLU A 75 -4.47 -6.48 1.30
N THR A 76 -3.74 -5.71 0.52
CA THR A 76 -2.47 -5.11 0.93
C THR A 76 -2.55 -3.61 1.20
N THR A 77 -3.69 -2.99 0.91
CA THR A 77 -3.90 -1.56 1.13
C THR A 77 -4.97 -1.29 2.18
N ARG A 78 -4.97 -0.06 2.69
CA ARG A 78 -5.96 0.47 3.64
C ARG A 78 -6.16 1.96 3.43
N THR A 79 -7.18 2.52 4.03
CA THR A 79 -7.34 3.97 4.10
C THR A 79 -6.22 4.57 4.96
N GLY A 80 -5.40 5.43 4.36
CA GLY A 80 -4.38 6.20 5.07
C GLY A 80 -5.01 7.29 5.94
N ILE A 81 -4.44 7.51 7.12
CA ILE A 81 -4.91 8.52 8.08
C ILE A 81 -3.74 9.39 8.52
N ILE A 82 -3.91 10.70 8.41
CA ILE A 82 -2.94 11.67 8.92
C ILE A 82 -3.53 12.36 10.15
N GLN A 83 -2.75 12.40 11.22
CA GLN A 83 -3.07 13.10 12.46
C GLN A 83 -1.93 14.07 12.78
N GLN A 84 -2.28 15.32 13.07
CA GLN A 84 -1.30 16.33 13.42
C GLN A 84 -1.84 17.19 14.57
N TYR A 85 -1.05 17.29 15.62
CA TYR A 85 -1.35 18.09 16.80
C TYR A 85 -0.16 19.00 17.10
N ASN A 86 -0.42 20.30 17.30
CA ASN A 86 0.57 21.26 17.66
C ASN A 86 0.04 22.14 18.80
N VAL A 87 0.85 22.27 19.83
CA VAL A 87 0.57 23.17 20.95
C VAL A 87 1.77 24.07 21.12
N SER A 88 1.52 25.37 21.30
CA SER A 88 2.60 26.33 21.55
C SER A 88 2.17 27.36 22.57
N VAL A 89 3.13 27.85 23.32
CA VAL A 89 2.98 28.94 24.24
C VAL A 89 4.13 29.92 24.02
N SER A 90 3.82 31.20 24.06
CA SER A 90 4.82 32.27 23.98
C SER A 90 4.59 33.31 25.08
N ASN A 91 5.66 33.83 25.60
CA ASN A 91 5.64 34.92 26.55
C ASN A 91 6.71 35.94 26.16
N GLY A 92 6.39 37.22 26.31
CA GLY A 92 7.32 38.30 26.03
C GLY A 92 7.21 39.43 27.07
N SER A 93 8.36 40.01 27.40
CA SER A 93 8.47 41.15 28.32
C SER A 93 9.59 42.06 27.84
N GLU A 94 9.76 43.23 28.45
CA GLU A 94 10.91 44.11 28.16
C GLU A 94 12.27 43.46 28.45
N LYS A 95 12.29 42.43 29.31
CA LYS A 95 13.50 41.70 29.71
C LYS A 95 13.81 40.48 28.84
N GLY A 96 12.89 40.07 27.97
CA GLY A 96 13.13 38.97 27.09
C GLY A 96 11.85 38.28 26.59
N SER A 97 12.02 37.26 25.76
CA SER A 97 10.94 36.48 25.21
C SER A 97 11.22 34.99 25.37
N SER A 98 10.15 34.22 25.47
CA SER A 98 10.26 32.75 25.42
C SER A 98 9.13 32.16 24.57
N PHE A 99 9.48 31.12 23.87
CA PHE A 99 8.57 30.33 23.04
C PHE A 99 8.81 28.86 23.31
N PHE A 100 7.73 28.12 23.55
CA PHE A 100 7.75 26.67 23.68
C PHE A 100 6.69 26.07 22.79
N SER A 101 7.02 24.98 22.09
CA SER A 101 6.05 24.23 21.28
C SER A 101 6.29 22.72 21.34
N LEU A 102 5.18 21.98 21.30
CA LEU A 102 5.14 20.54 21.15
C LEU A 102 4.36 20.22 19.87
N GLY A 103 4.89 19.29 19.08
CA GLY A 103 4.24 18.79 17.88
C GLY A 103 4.22 17.27 17.87
N TYR A 104 3.09 16.71 17.50
CA TYR A 104 2.92 15.29 17.21
C TYR A 104 2.36 15.15 15.81
N TYR A 105 2.98 14.30 15.01
CA TYR A 105 2.55 13.96 13.66
C TYR A 105 2.55 12.46 13.50
N LYS A 106 1.43 11.90 13.03
CA LYS A 106 1.30 10.49 12.68
C LYS A 106 0.66 10.37 11.31
N ASN A 107 1.30 9.58 10.45
CA ASN A 107 0.80 9.22 9.13
C ASN A 107 0.72 7.69 9.05
N ILE A 108 -0.50 7.16 9.08
CA ILE A 108 -0.78 5.75 8.80
C ILE A 108 -0.84 5.61 7.29
N GLY A 109 0.12 4.89 6.70
CA GLY A 109 0.26 4.74 5.26
C GLY A 109 -0.88 3.96 4.62
N ILE A 110 -1.05 4.14 3.32
CA ILE A 110 -2.04 3.42 2.49
C ILE A 110 -1.68 1.92 2.40
N ILE A 111 -0.40 1.59 2.34
CA ILE A 111 0.06 0.20 2.40
C ILE A 111 -0.02 -0.28 3.84
N LYS A 112 -0.60 -1.45 4.07
CA LYS A 112 -0.65 -2.06 5.41
C LYS A 112 0.77 -2.18 5.98
N ASP A 113 0.90 -2.02 7.28
CA ASP A 113 2.17 -2.05 8.02
C ASP A 113 3.20 -0.96 7.65
N SER A 114 2.78 0.07 6.90
CA SER A 114 3.59 1.28 6.72
C SER A 114 3.06 2.41 7.57
N ASP A 115 3.94 3.04 8.33
CA ASP A 115 3.59 4.21 9.15
C ASP A 115 4.79 5.15 9.35
N PHE A 116 4.47 6.37 9.72
CA PHE A 116 5.44 7.39 10.08
C PHE A 116 4.91 8.15 11.29
N GLU A 117 5.73 8.27 12.32
CA GLU A 117 5.42 9.01 13.54
C GLU A 117 6.56 9.96 13.88
N ARG A 118 6.23 11.20 14.21
CA ARG A 118 7.20 12.20 14.64
C ARG A 118 6.68 12.98 15.83
N PHE A 119 7.46 12.99 16.88
CA PHE A 119 7.32 13.90 18.02
C PHE A 119 8.38 15.00 17.90
N SER A 120 8.01 16.25 18.15
CA SER A 120 8.91 17.40 18.14
C SER A 120 8.67 18.30 19.34
N ALA A 121 9.74 18.79 19.93
CA ALA A 121 9.70 19.81 20.96
C ALA A 121 10.67 20.92 20.58
N ARG A 122 10.24 22.17 20.73
CA ARG A 122 11.07 23.35 20.47
C ARG A 122 10.94 24.32 21.62
N MET A 123 12.08 24.85 22.04
CA MET A 123 12.17 25.94 23.02
C MET A 123 13.12 26.99 22.47
N ASN A 124 12.69 28.25 22.47
CA ASN A 124 13.51 29.40 22.16
C ASN A 124 13.32 30.41 23.30
N SER A 125 14.40 30.95 23.81
CA SER A 125 14.37 31.96 24.86
C SER A 125 15.48 32.98 24.61
N ASP A 126 15.13 34.25 24.73
CA ASP A 126 16.08 35.37 24.64
C ASP A 126 15.92 36.27 25.87
N TYR A 127 17.01 36.57 26.56
CA TYR A 127 17.04 37.40 27.76
C TYR A 127 18.02 38.57 27.61
N ASN A 128 17.55 39.79 27.91
CA ASN A 128 18.33 40.99 27.98
C ASN A 128 18.94 41.15 29.38
N LEU A 129 20.23 40.87 29.54
CA LEU A 129 20.90 40.92 30.84
C LEU A 129 21.37 42.33 31.24
N ILE A 130 21.90 43.13 30.31
CA ILE A 130 22.39 44.47 30.60
C ILE A 130 21.71 45.41 29.61
N GLY A 131 20.43 45.74 29.87
CA GLY A 131 19.65 46.57 28.96
C GLY A 131 19.64 45.98 27.55
N LYS A 132 20.00 46.79 26.56
CA LYS A 132 20.13 46.31 25.16
C LYS A 132 21.58 45.94 24.75
N PHE A 133 22.53 46.00 25.71
CA PHE A 133 23.94 45.74 25.41
C PHE A 133 24.30 44.27 25.42
N LEU A 134 23.59 43.43 26.16
CA LEU A 134 23.85 41.99 26.23
C LEU A 134 22.54 41.22 26.22
N THR A 135 22.35 40.43 25.18
CA THR A 135 21.23 39.47 25.04
C THR A 135 21.80 38.06 25.02
N ILE A 136 21.26 37.17 25.82
CA ILE A 136 21.57 35.73 25.80
C ILE A 136 20.34 35.01 25.25
N GLY A 137 20.55 34.18 24.21
CA GLY A 137 19.51 33.37 23.60
C GLY A 137 19.83 31.89 23.66
N GLU A 138 18.81 31.07 23.92
CA GLU A 138 18.85 29.62 23.86
C GLU A 138 17.83 29.13 22.85
N HIS A 139 18.28 28.26 21.92
CA HIS A 139 17.44 27.64 20.92
C HIS A 139 17.64 26.11 20.98
N PHE A 140 16.61 25.42 21.40
CA PHE A 140 16.63 23.97 21.53
C PHE A 140 15.52 23.37 20.69
N THR A 141 15.86 22.31 19.91
CA THR A 141 14.90 21.52 19.16
C THR A 141 15.20 20.03 19.33
N LEU A 142 14.20 19.29 19.77
CA LEU A 142 14.24 17.84 19.87
C LEU A 142 13.23 17.23 18.89
N ASN A 143 13.68 16.27 18.10
CA ASN A 143 12.80 15.48 17.25
C ASN A 143 13.06 13.98 17.48
N ARG A 144 11.97 13.22 17.59
CA ARG A 144 12.00 11.76 17.57
C ARG A 144 11.11 11.30 16.42
N THR A 145 11.67 10.49 15.52
CA THR A 145 10.97 9.93 14.37
C THR A 145 11.00 8.41 14.48
N SER A 146 9.88 7.77 14.17
CA SER A 146 9.74 6.34 13.95
C SER A 146 9.07 6.15 12.59
N GLU A 147 9.62 5.27 11.77
CA GLU A 147 9.12 5.03 10.42
C GLU A 147 9.21 3.54 10.09
N VAL A 148 8.14 3.01 9.52
CA VAL A 148 8.10 1.69 8.90
C VAL A 148 7.70 1.90 7.45
N GLN A 149 8.62 1.57 6.55
CA GLN A 149 8.41 1.72 5.11
C GLN A 149 7.99 0.40 4.48
N ALA A 150 7.11 0.46 3.49
CA ALA A 150 6.83 -0.70 2.67
C ALA A 150 8.11 -1.13 1.91
N PRO A 151 8.32 -2.45 1.72
CA PRO A 151 9.45 -2.95 0.95
C PRO A 151 9.49 -2.36 -0.47
N GLY A 152 10.70 -2.11 -0.98
CA GLY A 152 10.89 -1.67 -2.37
C GLY A 152 10.30 -2.69 -3.34
N GLY A 153 9.62 -2.22 -4.40
CA GLY A 153 8.95 -3.09 -5.37
C GLY A 153 7.62 -3.71 -4.91
N PHE A 154 7.13 -3.35 -3.72
CA PHE A 154 5.89 -3.88 -3.15
C PHE A 154 4.71 -3.85 -4.13
N LEU A 155 4.42 -2.70 -4.74
CA LEU A 155 3.31 -2.56 -5.70
C LEU A 155 3.50 -3.47 -6.92
N GLN A 156 4.72 -3.59 -7.43
CA GLN A 156 5.00 -4.50 -8.54
C GLN A 156 4.73 -5.95 -8.16
N SER A 157 5.15 -6.36 -6.96
CA SER A 157 4.89 -7.71 -6.46
C SER A 157 3.39 -7.99 -6.33
N VAL A 158 2.63 -7.05 -5.75
CA VAL A 158 1.17 -7.15 -5.61
C VAL A 158 0.47 -7.33 -6.96
N LEU A 159 0.88 -6.57 -7.99
CA LEU A 159 0.30 -6.67 -9.33
C LEU A 159 0.68 -7.96 -10.08
N GLN A 160 1.75 -8.64 -9.67
CA GLN A 160 2.18 -9.90 -10.26
C GLN A 160 1.55 -11.14 -9.62
N PHE A 161 0.94 -10.99 -8.44
CA PHE A 161 0.27 -12.11 -7.81
C PHE A 161 -1.01 -12.51 -8.56
N LYS A 162 -1.18 -13.82 -8.70
CA LYS A 162 -2.36 -14.38 -9.38
C LYS A 162 -3.59 -14.22 -8.51
N PRO A 163 -4.71 -13.69 -9.03
CA PRO A 163 -5.94 -13.53 -8.24
C PRO A 163 -6.55 -14.88 -7.82
N SER A 164 -6.22 -15.97 -8.50
CA SER A 164 -6.68 -17.32 -8.14
C SER A 164 -6.05 -17.87 -6.85
N LEU A 165 -5.04 -17.21 -6.28
CA LEU A 165 -4.40 -17.59 -5.02
C LEU A 165 -5.12 -16.95 -3.83
N ARG A 166 -5.18 -17.67 -2.72
CA ARG A 166 -5.77 -17.18 -1.46
C ARG A 166 -4.74 -16.51 -0.58
N VAL A 167 -5.22 -15.59 0.29
CA VAL A 167 -4.37 -14.84 1.23
C VAL A 167 -3.87 -15.71 2.37
N TYR A 168 -4.73 -16.58 2.90
CA TYR A 168 -4.43 -17.42 4.06
C TYR A 168 -4.55 -18.90 3.72
N ASP A 169 -3.62 -19.68 4.23
CA ASP A 169 -3.73 -21.13 4.26
C ASP A 169 -4.52 -21.52 5.52
N ASN A 170 -5.71 -22.11 5.32
CA ASN A 170 -6.58 -22.57 6.42
C ASN A 170 -6.31 -24.07 6.66
N THR A 171 -5.06 -24.46 6.87
CA THR A 171 -4.72 -25.78 7.40
C THR A 171 -4.92 -25.85 8.90
#